data_8001034adf082bc4032fdb8dbb39506c
#
_entry.id   8001034adf082bc4032fdb8dbb39506c
#
_cell.length_a   1.000
_cell.length_b   1.000
_cell.length_c   1.000
_cell.angle_alpha   90.00
_cell.angle_beta   90.00
_cell.angle_gamma   90.00
#
_symmetry.space_group_name_H-M   'P 1'
#
loop_
_entity.id
_entity.type
_entity.pdbx_description
1 polymer ?
#
loop_
_entity_poly.entity_id
_entity_poly.type
_entity_poly.pdbx_seq_one_letter_code
_entity_poly.pdbx_strand_id
1 'polypeptide(L)'
;MRQSQQIALAAQQQSRTQVWSEMTNVYTEKGISMYEMMFNLLGSDSMNESETLISHNWLFQRVLIFESDYVQFLAGLIEESVWEAKLSGMRSMYNNCKNREVIEFFMPWVHEDLGVLLSNEENQLCASE
;
A
#
# COMPACT_ATOMS: atom_id res chain seq x y z
N MET A 1 -7.55 -23.13 -21.61
CA MET A 1 -6.49 -22.34 -20.97
C MET A 1 -6.87 -20.91 -20.65
N ARG A 2 -7.44 -20.17 -21.58
CA ARG A 2 -7.94 -18.81 -21.30
C ARG A 2 -8.95 -18.77 -20.16
N GLN A 3 -9.87 -19.73 -20.14
CA GLN A 3 -10.93 -19.77 -19.13
C GLN A 3 -10.36 -20.01 -17.74
N SER A 4 -9.39 -20.92 -17.59
CA SER A 4 -8.74 -21.17 -16.31
C SER A 4 -7.99 -19.95 -15.79
N GLN A 5 -7.34 -19.23 -16.70
CA GLN A 5 -6.63 -18.01 -16.34
C GLN A 5 -7.59 -16.91 -15.90
N GLN A 6 -8.72 -16.76 -16.58
CA GLN A 6 -9.73 -15.77 -16.21
C GLN A 6 -10.35 -16.09 -14.86
N ILE A 7 -10.59 -17.37 -14.56
CA ILE A 7 -11.11 -17.80 -13.28
C ILE A 7 -10.09 -17.47 -12.16
N ALA A 8 -8.80 -17.74 -12.42
CA ALA A 8 -7.75 -17.43 -11.46
C ALA A 8 -7.64 -15.93 -11.18
N LEU A 9 -7.74 -15.11 -12.23
CA LEU A 9 -7.70 -13.64 -12.09
C LEU A 9 -8.90 -13.13 -11.31
N ALA A 10 -10.09 -13.66 -11.58
CA ALA A 10 -11.31 -13.25 -10.87
C ALA A 10 -11.24 -13.63 -9.39
N ALA A 11 -10.78 -14.85 -9.08
CA ALA A 11 -10.61 -15.30 -7.71
C ALA A 11 -9.59 -14.45 -6.97
N GLN A 12 -8.51 -14.09 -7.64
CA GLN A 12 -7.47 -13.23 -7.08
C GLN A 12 -8.00 -11.85 -6.75
N GLN A 13 -8.76 -11.26 -7.65
CA GLN A 13 -9.36 -9.94 -7.44
C GLN A 13 -10.33 -9.96 -6.26
N GLN A 14 -11.14 -11.00 -6.15
CA GLN A 14 -12.08 -11.19 -5.04
C GLN A 14 -11.34 -11.31 -3.71
N SER A 15 -10.27 -12.09 -3.68
CA SER A 15 -9.45 -12.28 -2.48
C SER A 15 -8.84 -10.96 -2.00
N ARG A 16 -8.34 -10.15 -2.92
CA ARG A 16 -7.77 -8.84 -2.59
C ARG A 16 -8.81 -7.89 -2.03
N THR A 17 -10.00 -7.89 -2.62
CA THR A 17 -11.13 -7.08 -2.14
C THR A 17 -11.52 -7.49 -0.72
N GLN A 18 -11.52 -8.79 -0.45
CA GLN A 18 -11.83 -9.31 0.88
C GLN A 18 -10.79 -8.85 1.92
N VAL A 19 -9.51 -8.91 1.60
CA VAL A 19 -8.44 -8.45 2.49
C VAL A 19 -8.64 -6.96 2.83
N TRP A 20 -8.93 -6.15 1.83
CA TRP A 20 -9.20 -4.72 2.03
C TRP A 20 -10.41 -4.50 2.93
N SER A 21 -11.50 -5.25 2.70
CA SER A 21 -12.71 -5.14 3.51
C SER A 21 -12.44 -5.50 4.96
N GLU A 22 -11.72 -6.59 5.20
CA GLU A 22 -11.38 -7.03 6.55
C GLU A 22 -10.53 -6.00 7.28
N MET A 23 -9.53 -5.44 6.61
CA MET A 23 -8.69 -4.40 7.18
C MET A 23 -9.50 -3.15 7.53
N THR A 24 -10.35 -2.71 6.61
CA THR A 24 -11.21 -1.55 6.82
C THR A 24 -12.15 -1.77 8.00
N ASN A 25 -12.75 -2.97 8.09
CA ASN A 25 -13.67 -3.30 9.18
C ASN A 25 -13.00 -3.26 10.55
N VAL A 26 -11.77 -3.74 10.65
CA VAL A 26 -11.03 -3.71 11.93
C VAL A 26 -10.86 -2.26 12.40
N TYR A 27 -10.50 -1.35 11.51
CA TYR A 27 -10.34 0.05 11.89
C TYR A 27 -11.68 0.70 12.20
N THR A 28 -12.73 0.39 11.43
CA THR A 28 -14.08 0.91 11.67
C THR A 28 -14.61 0.49 13.04
N GLU A 29 -14.40 -0.77 13.44
CA GLU A 29 -14.81 -1.27 14.75
C GLU A 29 -14.16 -0.50 15.89
N LYS A 30 -12.96 0.01 15.66
CA LYS A 30 -12.24 0.82 16.64
C LYS A 30 -12.58 2.32 16.55
N GLY A 31 -13.54 2.68 15.74
CA GLY A 31 -13.94 4.08 15.57
C GLY A 31 -13.00 4.91 14.73
N ILE A 32 -12.20 4.27 13.88
CA ILE A 32 -11.21 4.95 13.05
C ILE A 32 -11.74 5.01 11.61
N SER A 33 -11.79 6.22 11.05
CA SER A 33 -12.18 6.43 9.67
C SER A 33 -11.00 6.16 8.74
N MET A 34 -11.15 5.20 7.83
CA MET A 34 -10.13 4.92 6.82
C MET A 34 -9.92 6.11 5.89
N TYR A 35 -10.99 6.85 5.60
CA TYR A 35 -10.88 8.03 4.77
C TYR A 35 -10.00 9.10 5.43
N GLU A 36 -10.25 9.38 6.71
CA GLU A 36 -9.44 10.34 7.47
C GLU A 36 -8.00 9.86 7.62
N MET A 37 -7.80 8.56 7.85
CA MET A 37 -6.48 7.97 7.93
C MET A 37 -5.69 8.20 6.64
N MET A 38 -6.28 7.92 5.49
CA MET A 38 -5.62 8.13 4.21
C MET A 38 -5.34 9.61 3.97
N PHE A 39 -6.28 10.47 4.32
CA PHE A 39 -6.09 11.92 4.18
C PHE A 39 -4.90 12.39 5.00
N ASN A 40 -4.79 11.94 6.25
CA ASN A 40 -3.67 12.29 7.12
C ASN A 40 -2.35 11.77 6.57
N LEU A 41 -2.34 10.56 6.02
CA LEU A 41 -1.13 9.98 5.44
C LEU A 41 -0.71 10.66 4.14
N LEU A 42 -1.64 11.33 3.45
CA LEU A 42 -1.35 12.01 2.19
C LEU A 42 -0.95 13.47 2.36
N GLY A 43 -1.13 14.07 3.53
CA GLY A 43 -0.71 15.44 3.66
C GLY A 43 -0.99 16.18 4.96
N SER A 44 -1.74 15.60 5.86
CA SER A 44 -2.07 16.27 7.11
C SER A 44 -0.98 16.04 8.17
N ASP A 45 -0.71 17.08 8.95
CA ASP A 45 0.26 17.03 10.05
C ASP A 45 -0.40 16.96 11.43
N SER A 46 -1.72 16.82 11.50
CA SER A 46 -2.47 17.01 12.72
C SER A 46 -2.75 15.74 13.51
N MET A 47 -1.90 14.71 13.39
CA MET A 47 -2.09 13.47 14.13
C MET A 47 -1.45 13.52 15.51
N ASN A 48 -2.19 13.03 16.52
CA ASN A 48 -1.64 12.84 17.84
C ASN A 48 -0.81 11.55 17.90
N GLU A 49 -0.20 11.26 19.06
CA GLU A 49 0.67 10.08 19.21
C GLU A 49 -0.06 8.77 18.92
N SER A 50 -1.26 8.61 19.45
CA SER A 50 -2.05 7.40 19.24
C SER A 50 -2.40 7.20 17.75
N GLU A 51 -2.85 8.27 17.11
CA GLU A 51 -3.16 8.25 15.68
C GLU A 51 -1.93 7.97 14.85
N THR A 52 -0.77 8.48 15.25
CA THR A 52 0.49 8.23 14.57
C THR A 52 0.86 6.74 14.62
N LEU A 53 0.73 6.10 15.78
CA LEU A 53 1.02 4.67 15.91
C LEU A 53 0.07 3.82 15.07
N ILE A 54 -1.21 4.19 15.04
CA ILE A 54 -2.20 3.51 14.23
C ILE A 54 -1.86 3.68 12.75
N SER A 55 -1.46 4.86 12.34
CA SER A 55 -1.10 5.12 10.94
C SER A 55 0.14 4.33 10.52
N HIS A 56 1.12 4.16 11.41
CA HIS A 56 2.30 3.34 11.14
C HIS A 56 1.91 1.88 10.94
N ASN A 57 1.02 1.35 11.77
CA ASN A 57 0.51 -0.01 11.61
C ASN A 57 -0.24 -0.16 10.28
N TRP A 58 -1.04 0.82 9.92
CA TRP A 58 -1.77 0.83 8.65
C TRP A 58 -0.80 0.84 7.46
N LEU A 59 0.25 1.66 7.51
CA LEU A 59 1.28 1.71 6.47
C LEU A 59 1.98 0.36 6.32
N PHE A 60 2.30 -0.30 7.44
CA PHE A 60 2.92 -1.62 7.39
C PHE A 60 2.02 -2.62 6.67
N GLN A 61 0.74 -2.62 7.00
CA GLN A 61 -0.23 -3.50 6.33
C GLN A 61 -0.31 -3.18 4.84
N ARG A 62 -0.29 -1.90 4.48
CA ARG A 62 -0.29 -1.49 3.07
C ARG A 62 0.94 -1.99 2.33
N VAL A 63 2.09 -1.91 2.95
CA VAL A 63 3.34 -2.40 2.35
C VAL A 63 3.27 -3.90 2.12
N LEU A 64 2.75 -4.66 3.09
CA LEU A 64 2.61 -6.11 2.94
C LEU A 64 1.62 -6.49 1.83
N ILE A 65 0.52 -5.76 1.72
CA ILE A 65 -0.47 -5.98 0.65
C ILE A 65 0.18 -5.65 -0.70
N PHE A 66 0.93 -4.57 -0.78
CA PHE A 66 1.62 -4.17 -1.99
C PHE A 66 2.64 -5.23 -2.42
N GLU A 67 3.39 -5.80 -1.47
CA GLU A 67 4.31 -6.90 -1.76
C GLU A 67 3.58 -8.10 -2.34
N SER A 68 2.46 -8.47 -1.73
CA SER A 68 1.64 -9.57 -2.23
C SER A 68 1.14 -9.28 -3.65
N ASP A 69 0.68 -8.07 -3.90
CA ASP A 69 0.24 -7.66 -5.23
C ASP A 69 1.38 -7.75 -6.26
N TYR A 70 2.58 -7.35 -5.87
CA TYR A 70 3.74 -7.42 -6.75
C TYR A 70 4.08 -8.86 -7.13
N VAL A 71 4.15 -9.76 -6.15
CA VAL A 71 4.45 -11.17 -6.38
C VAL A 71 3.42 -11.78 -7.32
N GLN A 72 2.15 -11.43 -7.14
CA GLN A 72 1.07 -11.95 -7.97
C GLN A 72 1.07 -11.34 -9.37
N PHE A 73 1.46 -10.08 -9.49
CA PHE A 73 1.67 -9.46 -10.80
C PHE A 73 2.77 -10.19 -11.58
N LEU A 74 3.89 -10.51 -10.93
CA LEU A 74 4.96 -11.27 -11.56
C LEU A 74 4.51 -12.66 -11.99
N ALA A 75 3.57 -13.25 -11.27
CA ALA A 75 3.01 -14.56 -11.61
C ALA A 75 1.91 -14.50 -12.68
N GLY A 76 1.58 -13.30 -13.18
CA GLY A 76 0.56 -13.13 -14.20
C GLY A 76 -0.88 -13.16 -13.68
N LEU A 77 -1.07 -13.00 -12.36
CA LEU A 77 -2.39 -13.10 -11.74
C LEU A 77 -3.07 -11.74 -11.54
N ILE A 78 -2.40 -10.66 -11.89
CA ILE A 78 -2.94 -9.29 -11.81
C ILE A 78 -2.68 -8.61 -13.15
N GLU A 79 -3.70 -7.97 -13.71
CA GLU A 79 -3.56 -7.24 -14.95
C GLU A 79 -2.64 -6.03 -14.78
N GLU A 80 -1.92 -5.68 -15.83
CA GLU A 80 -0.96 -4.58 -15.80
C GLU A 80 -1.61 -3.25 -15.40
N SER A 81 -2.80 -2.95 -15.90
CA SER A 81 -3.49 -1.71 -15.55
C SER A 81 -3.85 -1.64 -14.07
N VAL A 82 -4.21 -2.76 -13.47
CA VAL A 82 -4.51 -2.84 -12.04
C VAL A 82 -3.23 -2.66 -11.24
N TRP A 83 -2.15 -3.34 -11.64
CA TRP A 83 -0.86 -3.19 -10.99
C TRP A 83 -0.36 -1.74 -11.03
N GLU A 84 -0.46 -1.09 -12.20
CA GLU A 84 -0.02 0.31 -12.35
C GLU A 84 -0.78 1.25 -11.42
N ALA A 85 -2.09 1.02 -11.24
CA ALA A 85 -2.89 1.81 -10.31
C ALA A 85 -2.42 1.62 -8.86
N LYS A 86 -2.10 0.39 -8.47
CA LYS A 86 -1.59 0.10 -7.13
C LYS A 86 -0.23 0.73 -6.90
N LEU A 87 0.65 0.64 -7.88
CA LEU A 87 1.97 1.25 -7.82
C LEU A 87 1.88 2.77 -7.68
N SER A 88 1.00 3.39 -8.45
CA SER A 88 0.76 4.84 -8.37
C SER A 88 0.29 5.24 -6.97
N GLY A 89 -0.64 4.48 -6.40
CA GLY A 89 -1.14 4.75 -5.04
C GLY A 89 -0.04 4.66 -3.99
N MET A 90 0.79 3.63 -4.07
CA MET A 90 1.90 3.46 -3.13
C MET A 90 2.97 4.53 -3.30
N ARG A 91 3.24 4.95 -4.52
CA ARG A 91 4.18 6.04 -4.78
C ARG A 91 3.68 7.35 -4.19
N SER A 92 2.37 7.62 -4.24
CA SER A 92 1.79 8.79 -3.62
C SER A 92 2.03 8.81 -2.11
N MET A 93 1.88 7.66 -1.45
CA MET A 93 2.18 7.55 -0.02
C MET A 93 3.67 7.72 0.26
N TYR A 94 4.50 7.10 -0.56
CA TYR A 94 5.95 7.17 -0.41
C TYR A 94 6.49 8.59 -0.65
N ASN A 95 5.83 9.39 -1.47
CA ASN A 95 6.24 10.76 -1.76
C ASN A 95 5.97 11.73 -0.60
N ASN A 96 5.15 11.34 0.36
CA ASN A 96 5.03 12.08 1.61
C ASN A 96 6.23 11.74 2.49
N CYS A 97 7.00 12.74 2.89
CA CYS A 97 8.27 12.53 3.57
C CYS A 97 8.15 11.79 4.90
N LYS A 98 7.07 12.03 5.65
CA LYS A 98 6.83 11.31 6.90
C LYS A 98 6.52 9.85 6.67
N ASN A 99 5.72 9.56 5.65
CA ASN A 99 5.39 8.19 5.29
C ASN A 99 6.63 7.45 4.76
N ARG A 100 7.46 8.13 4.00
CA ARG A 100 8.68 7.54 3.44
C ARG A 100 9.57 6.98 4.53
N GLU A 101 9.78 7.74 5.59
CA GLU A 101 10.61 7.29 6.72
C GLU A 101 10.07 5.98 7.31
N VAL A 102 8.76 5.90 7.52
CA VAL A 102 8.11 4.71 8.06
C VAL A 102 8.20 3.55 7.07
N ILE A 103 7.92 3.80 5.79
CA ILE A 103 7.96 2.77 4.76
C ILE A 103 9.39 2.21 4.62
N GLU A 104 10.39 3.06 4.61
CA GLU A 104 11.79 2.63 4.52
C GLU A 104 12.21 1.78 5.71
N PHE A 105 11.64 2.03 6.87
CA PHE A 105 11.91 1.20 8.05
C PHE A 105 11.50 -0.25 7.82
N PHE A 106 10.44 -0.49 7.04
CA PHE A 106 9.95 -1.85 6.77
C PHE A 106 10.61 -2.52 5.55
N MET A 107 11.36 -1.78 4.74
CA MET A 107 11.94 -2.32 3.51
C MET A 107 12.81 -3.57 3.70
N PRO A 108 13.60 -3.70 4.79
CA PRO A 108 14.41 -4.92 4.99
C PRO A 108 13.61 -6.21 5.15
N TRP A 109 12.32 -6.10 5.46
CA TRP A 109 11.47 -7.28 5.69
C TRP A 109 10.56 -7.63 4.51
N VAL A 110 10.69 -6.92 3.39
CA VAL A 110 9.86 -7.15 2.21
C VAL A 110 10.74 -7.39 1.00
N HIS A 111 10.10 -7.73 -0.13
CA HIS A 111 10.81 -8.00 -1.38
C HIS A 111 11.70 -6.81 -1.76
N GLU A 112 12.95 -7.11 -2.09
CA GLU A 112 13.96 -6.06 -2.37
C GLU A 112 13.59 -5.14 -3.53
N ASP A 113 12.83 -5.62 -4.51
CA ASP A 113 12.43 -4.83 -5.67
C ASP A 113 11.50 -3.68 -5.31
N LEU A 114 10.82 -3.75 -4.17
CA LEU A 114 9.84 -2.72 -3.81
C LEU A 114 10.50 -1.36 -3.57
N GLY A 115 11.68 -1.35 -2.99
CA GLY A 115 12.42 -0.10 -2.80
C GLY A 115 12.72 0.59 -4.11
N VAL A 116 13.13 -0.17 -5.12
CA VAL A 116 13.40 0.35 -6.46
C VAL A 116 12.12 0.86 -7.12
N LEU A 117 11.04 0.10 -6.99
CA LEU A 117 9.75 0.46 -7.61
C LEU A 117 9.18 1.75 -7.03
N LEU A 118 9.34 1.97 -5.73
CA LEU A 118 8.84 3.16 -5.07
C LEU A 118 9.73 4.37 -5.30
N SER A 119 11.04 4.17 -5.46
CA SER A 119 11.98 5.23 -5.70
C SER A 119 11.93 5.67 -7.15
N ASN A 120 11.63 6.94 -7.39
CA ASN A 120 11.64 7.54 -8.73
C ASN A 120 12.07 9.00 -8.62
N GLU A 121 12.14 9.69 -9.74
CA GLU A 121 12.61 11.08 -9.79
C GLU A 121 11.73 12.02 -8.95
N GLU A 122 10.45 11.73 -8.85
CA GLU A 122 9.50 12.54 -8.07
C GLU A 122 9.77 12.49 -6.58
N ASN A 123 10.51 11.49 -6.12
CA ASN A 123 10.81 11.29 -4.71
C ASN A 123 11.95 12.20 -4.21
N GLN A 124 12.61 12.92 -5.09
CA GLN A 124 13.76 13.72 -4.73
C GLN A 124 13.43 14.88 -3.79
N LEU A 125 12.19 15.34 -3.78
CA LEU A 125 11.75 16.41 -2.90
C LEU A 125 11.93 16.06 -1.42
N CYS A 126 11.76 14.81 -1.05
CA CYS A 126 11.96 14.38 0.32
C CYS A 126 13.43 14.24 0.70
N ALA A 127 14.27 13.93 -0.27
CA ALA A 127 15.70 13.75 -0.03
C ALA A 127 16.43 15.05 0.31
N SER A 128 15.84 16.20 0.02
CA SER A 128 16.45 17.50 0.26
C SER A 128 16.17 18.06 1.66
N GLU A 129 15.36 17.37 2.44
CA GLU A 129 15.06 17.75 3.81
C GLU A 129 15.89 16.95 4.81
#